data_50e4b342f7870f0fb13686119de657f4
#
_entry.id   50e4b342f7870f0fb13686119de657f4
#
_cell.length_a   1.000
_cell.length_b   1.000
_cell.length_c   1.000
_cell.angle_alpha   90.00
_cell.angle_beta   90.00
_cell.angle_gamma   90.00
#
_symmetry.space_group_name_H-M   'P 1'
#
loop_
_entity.id
_entity.type
_entity.pdbx_description
1 polymer ?
#
loop_
_entity_poly.entity_id
_entity_poly.type
_entity_poly.pdbx_seq_one_letter_code
_entity_poly.pdbx_strand_id
1 'polypeptide(L)'
;MFTFADIFVLSTETTNKIITIMKRFNLFLILLALVQVAWAQTKYTERLDSIISDVPGGNPSKYVFHYDEEGRLVEQLFYSKWDGEWTNGEQRLYVYDEKGRVTTVSTYSLEEKNVEPTRERVEYDDKGRISMWTLEMYDKKREEWSQFTHGGTRKYEYDAQGNVISNTYGINAPFLGGKFRPQMRSEMEYDKEGRLTIQRDYRYDMKVLDGEKQLQHTDRYTYDEQGRLTTIVMDGLDNYYNGTKHYTYDKQGRITSIVTAGGTKTPKKEERYYDPNGNLIQIALFFLFDGEWDHEVNKSFTYDLSTPVASVMGLSCPEVLSTDPFLKDKLNLTSKPLSVSENWMDHPRYHESQEVVYYYSDIEEPAPFSSSNNICLSQMDSVKRNEYLVKLAREVVLNFGPGYYRDNLNPTISDLKVFSDSSLVKRFPEAQQKLGKKYYVVTIPYDHTQEQLEWSYAAEVEIWEDDGEPKGVMFGHNLGYHFTFRPYREWVKNGIKEDEIMPYQHYTIKPEKIVFK
;
A
#
# COMPACT_ATOMS: atom_id res chain seq x y z
N MET A 1 11.05 -25.74 68.50
CA MET A 1 12.50 -25.50 68.44
C MET A 1 12.94 -25.99 67.09
N PHE A 2 12.97 -25.05 66.09
CA PHE A 2 13.43 -25.38 64.74
C PHE A 2 14.96 -25.44 64.74
N THR A 3 15.52 -26.50 64.22
CA THR A 3 16.96 -26.69 64.16
C THR A 3 17.59 -25.92 63.02
N PHE A 4 18.89 -25.58 63.16
CA PHE A 4 19.65 -24.84 62.07
C PHE A 4 19.63 -25.58 60.72
N ALA A 5 19.36 -26.88 60.69
CA ALA A 5 19.20 -27.70 59.50
C ALA A 5 17.92 -27.38 58.72
N ASP A 6 16.81 -27.04 59.43
CA ASP A 6 15.54 -26.69 58.73
C ASP A 6 15.59 -25.35 58.01
N ILE A 7 16.41 -24.40 58.51
CA ILE A 7 16.62 -23.10 57.87
C ILE A 7 17.48 -23.24 56.60
N PHE A 8 18.43 -24.18 56.61
CA PHE A 8 19.31 -24.40 55.43
C PHE A 8 18.60 -25.14 54.30
N VAL A 9 17.69 -26.07 54.61
CA VAL A 9 16.87 -26.78 53.61
C VAL A 9 15.85 -25.83 52.98
N LEU A 10 15.21 -24.95 53.76
CA LEU A 10 14.30 -23.91 53.21
C LEU A 10 15.01 -22.90 52.33
N SER A 11 16.27 -22.55 52.65
CA SER A 11 17.05 -21.61 51.81
C SER A 11 17.50 -22.24 50.48
N THR A 12 17.89 -23.51 50.49
CA THR A 12 18.32 -24.22 49.27
C THR A 12 17.15 -24.53 48.35
N GLU A 13 15.97 -24.84 48.85
CA GLU A 13 14.77 -25.06 48.05
C GLU A 13 14.27 -23.78 47.42
N THR A 14 14.30 -22.66 48.13
CA THR A 14 13.96 -21.34 47.64
C THR A 14 14.96 -20.89 46.56
N THR A 15 16.27 -21.10 46.80
CA THR A 15 17.33 -20.79 45.82
C THR A 15 17.19 -21.62 44.56
N ASN A 16 16.88 -22.91 44.64
CA ASN A 16 16.65 -23.78 43.49
C ASN A 16 15.38 -23.39 42.71
N LYS A 17 14.31 -22.95 43.36
CA LYS A 17 13.11 -22.39 42.71
C LYS A 17 13.43 -21.10 41.97
N ILE A 18 14.18 -20.19 42.59
CA ILE A 18 14.63 -18.94 41.93
C ILE A 18 15.51 -19.24 40.72
N ILE A 19 16.49 -20.13 40.81
CA ILE A 19 17.34 -20.54 39.68
C ILE A 19 16.51 -21.18 38.57
N THR A 20 15.51 -21.97 38.88
CA THR A 20 14.60 -22.58 37.88
C THR A 20 13.73 -21.55 37.20
N ILE A 21 13.23 -20.55 37.93
CA ILE A 21 12.47 -19.42 37.37
C ILE A 21 13.37 -18.56 36.46
N MET A 22 14.59 -18.25 36.89
CA MET A 22 15.56 -17.48 36.07
C MET A 22 15.96 -18.23 34.79
N LYS A 23 16.14 -19.57 34.86
CA LYS A 23 16.42 -20.38 33.65
C LYS A 23 15.23 -20.39 32.71
N ARG A 24 14.00 -20.49 33.19
CA ARG A 24 12.78 -20.38 32.34
C ARG A 24 12.59 -18.99 31.77
N PHE A 25 12.91 -17.94 32.52
CA PHE A 25 12.84 -16.55 32.07
C PHE A 25 13.92 -16.27 31.01
N ASN A 26 15.15 -16.75 31.18
CA ASN A 26 16.20 -16.65 30.17
C ASN A 26 15.87 -17.46 28.91
N LEU A 27 15.28 -18.65 29.04
CA LEU A 27 14.80 -19.43 27.89
C LEU A 27 13.68 -18.71 27.14
N PHE A 28 12.77 -18.05 27.87
CA PHE A 28 11.70 -17.24 27.31
C PHE A 28 12.25 -15.99 26.59
N LEU A 29 13.25 -15.31 27.17
CA LEU A 29 13.94 -14.17 26.52
C LEU A 29 14.71 -14.61 25.26
N ILE A 30 15.36 -15.79 25.30
CA ILE A 30 16.04 -16.36 24.12
C ILE A 30 15.01 -16.73 23.04
N LEU A 31 13.87 -17.33 23.42
CA LEU A 31 12.77 -17.61 22.49
C LEU A 31 12.16 -16.33 21.92
N LEU A 32 11.98 -15.29 22.74
CA LEU A 32 11.51 -13.98 22.27
C LEU A 32 12.52 -13.32 21.31
N ALA A 33 13.83 -13.40 21.61
CA ALA A 33 14.89 -12.90 20.74
C ALA A 33 14.96 -13.70 19.43
N LEU A 34 14.78 -15.03 19.48
CA LEU A 34 14.73 -15.88 18.29
C LEU A 34 13.48 -15.60 17.45
N VAL A 35 12.34 -15.31 18.08
CA VAL A 35 11.12 -14.86 17.39
C VAL A 35 11.33 -13.48 16.76
N GLN A 36 11.97 -12.54 17.44
CA GLN A 36 12.30 -11.22 16.86
C GLN A 36 13.33 -11.32 15.74
N VAL A 37 14.30 -12.22 15.83
CA VAL A 37 15.26 -12.48 14.73
C VAL A 37 14.58 -13.21 13.57
N ALA A 38 13.59 -14.09 13.84
CA ALA A 38 12.79 -14.72 12.79
C ALA A 38 11.81 -13.73 12.10
N TRP A 39 11.39 -12.68 12.80
CA TRP A 39 10.61 -11.57 12.21
C TRP A 39 11.49 -10.59 11.43
N ALA A 40 12.80 -10.57 11.68
CA ALA A 40 13.73 -9.63 11.04
C ALA A 40 14.18 -10.04 9.63
N GLN A 41 13.72 -11.17 9.07
CA GLN A 41 14.06 -11.57 7.70
C GLN A 41 12.99 -12.52 7.13
N THR A 42 11.77 -12.05 6.91
CA THR A 42 10.95 -12.68 5.88
C THR A 42 11.57 -12.27 4.55
N LYS A 43 12.45 -13.11 4.04
CA LYS A 43 13.07 -12.87 2.75
C LYS A 43 12.01 -13.15 1.69
N TYR A 44 11.46 -12.09 1.11
CA TYR A 44 10.59 -12.21 -0.04
C TYR A 44 11.37 -12.82 -1.21
N THR A 45 10.78 -13.77 -1.91
CA THR A 45 11.35 -14.36 -3.13
C THR A 45 10.77 -13.75 -4.39
N GLU A 46 9.57 -13.23 -4.30
CA GLU A 46 8.84 -12.60 -5.38
C GLU A 46 8.14 -11.33 -4.87
N ARG A 47 7.75 -10.45 -5.78
CA ARG A 47 6.91 -9.30 -5.50
C ARG A 47 5.74 -9.24 -6.46
N LEU A 48 4.62 -8.73 -5.99
CA LEU A 48 3.46 -8.40 -6.82
C LEU A 48 3.71 -7.07 -7.54
N ASP A 49 3.95 -7.11 -8.84
CA ASP A 49 4.22 -5.92 -9.64
C ASP A 49 2.95 -5.23 -10.13
N SER A 50 1.95 -6.02 -10.53
CA SER A 50 0.70 -5.44 -11.04
C SER A 50 -0.48 -6.39 -10.95
N ILE A 51 -1.68 -5.78 -10.98
CA ILE A 51 -2.97 -6.46 -11.08
C ILE A 51 -3.67 -5.92 -12.33
N ILE A 52 -4.08 -6.79 -13.24
CA ILE A 52 -4.86 -6.42 -14.42
C ILE A 52 -6.26 -7.00 -14.27
N SER A 53 -7.27 -6.15 -14.40
CA SER A 53 -8.68 -6.53 -14.44
C SER A 53 -9.22 -6.31 -15.85
N ASP A 54 -9.68 -7.37 -16.47
CA ASP A 54 -10.36 -7.32 -17.76
C ASP A 54 -11.85 -7.51 -17.53
N VAL A 55 -12.63 -6.49 -17.87
CA VAL A 55 -14.09 -6.50 -17.76
C VAL A 55 -14.64 -6.50 -19.18
N PRO A 56 -15.25 -7.60 -19.62
CA PRO A 56 -15.85 -7.69 -20.95
C PRO A 56 -16.87 -6.58 -21.19
N GLY A 57 -16.77 -5.94 -22.35
CA GLY A 57 -17.61 -4.77 -22.68
C GLY A 57 -17.31 -3.50 -21.87
N GLY A 58 -16.35 -3.55 -20.96
CA GLY A 58 -15.80 -2.41 -20.22
C GLY A 58 -14.38 -2.07 -20.66
N ASN A 59 -13.76 -1.13 -19.96
CA ASN A 59 -12.36 -0.81 -20.16
C ASN A 59 -11.49 -1.61 -19.18
N PRO A 60 -10.53 -2.41 -19.66
CA PRO A 60 -9.56 -3.05 -18.79
C PRO A 60 -8.84 -2.02 -17.91
N SER A 61 -8.54 -2.40 -16.68
CA SER A 61 -7.80 -1.58 -15.75
C SER A 61 -6.54 -2.30 -15.24
N LYS A 62 -5.53 -1.53 -14.87
CA LYS A 62 -4.27 -2.05 -14.34
C LYS A 62 -3.80 -1.22 -13.17
N TYR A 63 -3.45 -1.89 -12.08
CA TYR A 63 -2.68 -1.30 -10.99
C TYR A 63 -1.23 -1.76 -11.09
N VAL A 64 -0.29 -0.85 -10.87
CA VAL A 64 1.16 -1.13 -10.78
C VAL A 64 1.63 -0.68 -9.41
N PHE A 65 2.49 -1.48 -8.78
CA PHE A 65 2.96 -1.26 -7.41
C PHE A 65 4.48 -1.11 -7.37
N HIS A 66 4.94 -0.09 -6.67
CA HIS A 66 6.36 0.12 -6.40
C HIS A 66 6.60 0.10 -4.88
N TYR A 67 7.68 -0.56 -4.48
CA TYR A 67 8.01 -0.80 -3.08
C TYR A 67 9.39 -0.25 -2.75
N ASP A 68 9.59 0.13 -1.49
CA ASP A 68 10.91 0.45 -0.96
C ASP A 68 11.71 -0.83 -0.60
N GLU A 69 12.92 -0.65 -0.07
CA GLU A 69 13.80 -1.76 0.31
C GLU A 69 13.24 -2.60 1.48
N GLU A 70 12.39 -2.01 2.31
CA GLU A 70 11.70 -2.69 3.40
C GLU A 70 10.44 -3.45 2.93
N GLY A 71 10.10 -3.35 1.64
CA GLY A 71 8.93 -3.98 1.05
C GLY A 71 7.62 -3.24 1.31
N ARG A 72 7.67 -1.96 1.69
CA ARG A 72 6.50 -1.11 1.88
C ARG A 72 6.11 -0.48 0.54
N LEU A 73 4.80 -0.38 0.27
CA LEU A 73 4.27 0.26 -0.93
C LEU A 73 4.55 1.77 -0.89
N VAL A 74 5.37 2.29 -1.81
CA VAL A 74 5.66 3.73 -1.89
C VAL A 74 4.89 4.43 -2.99
N GLU A 75 4.50 3.70 -4.03
CA GLU A 75 3.73 4.23 -5.15
C GLU A 75 2.77 3.19 -5.71
N GLN A 76 1.60 3.63 -6.09
CA GLN A 76 0.61 2.89 -6.85
C GLN A 76 0.18 3.72 -8.04
N LEU A 77 0.21 3.12 -9.23
CA LEU A 77 -0.28 3.72 -10.46
C LEU A 77 -1.53 2.98 -10.93
N PHE A 78 -2.53 3.72 -11.36
CA PHE A 78 -3.74 3.18 -11.97
C PHE A 78 -3.79 3.57 -13.44
N TYR A 79 -4.04 2.58 -14.29
CA TYR A 79 -4.22 2.74 -15.72
C TYR A 79 -5.59 2.22 -16.13
N SER A 80 -6.23 2.91 -17.09
CA SER A 80 -7.35 2.40 -17.85
C SER A 80 -6.95 2.20 -19.31
N LYS A 81 -7.60 1.27 -20.01
CA LYS A 81 -7.30 0.98 -21.42
C LYS A 81 -8.39 1.55 -22.31
N TRP A 82 -8.04 2.51 -23.19
CA TRP A 82 -8.93 3.12 -24.17
C TRP A 82 -8.38 2.92 -25.57
N ASP A 83 -9.23 2.53 -26.53
CA ASP A 83 -8.84 2.31 -27.94
C ASP A 83 -7.60 1.40 -28.10
N GLY A 84 -7.41 0.45 -27.17
CA GLY A 84 -6.29 -0.47 -27.20
C GLY A 84 -5.01 0.01 -26.49
N GLU A 85 -4.96 1.26 -26.02
CA GLU A 85 -3.81 1.87 -25.36
C GLU A 85 -4.03 2.06 -23.85
N TRP A 86 -2.99 1.84 -23.04
CA TRP A 86 -3.02 2.10 -21.62
C TRP A 86 -2.77 3.57 -21.34
N THR A 87 -3.70 4.25 -20.67
CA THR A 87 -3.58 5.62 -20.20
C THR A 87 -3.42 5.64 -18.69
N ASN A 88 -2.49 6.44 -18.17
CA ASN A 88 -2.25 6.55 -16.72
C ASN A 88 -3.25 7.56 -16.13
N GLY A 89 -4.23 7.05 -15.37
CA GLY A 89 -5.31 7.86 -14.80
C GLY A 89 -5.02 8.41 -13.41
N GLU A 90 -4.30 7.68 -12.54
CA GLU A 90 -4.11 8.07 -11.14
C GLU A 90 -2.75 7.59 -10.62
N GLN A 91 -2.13 8.41 -9.77
CA GLN A 91 -0.94 8.09 -9.00
C GLN A 91 -1.24 8.29 -7.52
N ARG A 92 -0.86 7.33 -6.69
CA ARG A 92 -0.86 7.42 -5.23
C ARG A 92 0.54 7.28 -4.68
N LEU A 93 0.92 8.19 -3.81
CA LEU A 93 2.21 8.19 -3.12
C LEU A 93 1.99 7.98 -1.62
N TYR A 94 2.77 7.09 -1.02
CA TYR A 94 2.67 6.69 0.37
C TYR A 94 3.88 7.18 1.16
N VAL A 95 3.65 7.80 2.31
CA VAL A 95 4.68 8.26 3.23
C VAL A 95 4.51 7.56 4.57
N TYR A 96 5.62 7.12 5.14
CA TYR A 96 5.68 6.35 6.38
C TYR A 96 6.40 7.11 7.49
N ASP A 97 6.04 6.85 8.74
CA ASP A 97 6.80 7.29 9.91
C ASP A 97 7.99 6.34 10.18
N GLU A 98 8.81 6.72 11.16
CA GLU A 98 9.97 5.91 11.60
C GLU A 98 9.60 4.50 12.10
N LYS A 99 8.33 4.24 12.41
CA LYS A 99 7.80 2.93 12.83
C LYS A 99 7.22 2.13 11.67
N GLY A 100 7.34 2.63 10.42
CA GLY A 100 6.82 1.99 9.22
C GLY A 100 5.29 2.07 9.08
N ARG A 101 4.63 3.07 9.69
CA ARG A 101 3.17 3.27 9.58
C ARG A 101 2.88 4.37 8.59
N VAL A 102 1.87 4.18 7.73
CA VAL A 102 1.44 5.18 6.74
C VAL A 102 0.96 6.46 7.47
N THR A 103 1.57 7.59 7.17
CA THR A 103 1.16 8.90 7.69
C THR A 103 0.47 9.77 6.65
N THR A 104 0.79 9.55 5.37
CA THR A 104 0.22 10.33 4.27
C THR A 104 0.03 9.44 3.05
N VAL A 105 -1.10 9.62 2.36
CA VAL A 105 -1.34 9.10 1.01
C VAL A 105 -1.77 10.28 0.13
N SER A 106 -0.95 10.62 -0.86
CA SER A 106 -1.26 11.68 -1.81
C SER A 106 -1.73 11.08 -3.12
N THR A 107 -2.85 11.57 -3.65
CA THR A 107 -3.47 11.08 -4.89
C THR A 107 -3.50 12.19 -5.93
N TYR A 108 -2.98 11.90 -7.11
CA TYR A 108 -2.89 12.79 -8.26
C TYR A 108 -3.64 12.19 -9.44
N SER A 109 -4.49 12.99 -10.10
CA SER A 109 -5.02 12.63 -11.43
C SER A 109 -3.98 13.00 -12.48
N LEU A 110 -3.63 12.08 -13.36
CA LEU A 110 -2.64 12.28 -14.42
C LEU A 110 -3.30 12.58 -15.77
N GLU A 111 -4.55 12.19 -15.97
CA GLU A 111 -5.33 12.49 -17.18
C GLU A 111 -6.02 13.85 -17.12
N GLU A 112 -6.63 14.16 -15.97
CA GLU A 112 -7.46 15.36 -15.84
C GLU A 112 -6.70 16.51 -15.19
N LYS A 113 -6.20 17.45 -16.00
CA LYS A 113 -5.46 18.65 -15.54
C LYS A 113 -6.26 19.55 -14.60
N ASN A 114 -7.58 19.39 -14.53
CA ASN A 114 -8.46 20.20 -13.70
C ASN A 114 -8.87 19.51 -12.38
N VAL A 115 -8.49 18.26 -12.16
CA VAL A 115 -8.71 17.57 -10.89
C VAL A 115 -7.62 18.00 -9.91
N GLU A 116 -8.07 18.51 -8.76
CA GLU A 116 -7.14 18.91 -7.71
C GLU A 116 -6.61 17.68 -6.99
N PRO A 117 -5.31 17.62 -6.69
CA PRO A 117 -4.75 16.55 -5.88
C PRO A 117 -5.45 16.42 -4.53
N THR A 118 -5.57 15.21 -4.02
CA THR A 118 -6.06 14.93 -2.68
C THR A 118 -4.97 14.34 -1.81
N ARG A 119 -5.10 14.52 -0.49
CA ARG A 119 -4.17 13.97 0.48
C ARG A 119 -4.93 13.42 1.68
N GLU A 120 -4.69 12.17 2.00
CA GLU A 120 -5.11 11.55 3.24
C GLU A 120 -3.96 11.66 4.26
N ARG A 121 -4.27 12.12 5.47
CA ARG A 121 -3.32 12.14 6.58
C ARG A 121 -3.82 11.27 7.71
N VAL A 122 -2.91 10.48 8.29
CA VAL A 122 -3.20 9.58 9.40
C VAL A 122 -2.36 9.98 10.60
N GLU A 123 -3.02 10.25 11.72
CA GLU A 123 -2.37 10.51 13.00
C GLU A 123 -2.58 9.34 13.95
N TYR A 124 -1.59 9.08 14.77
CA TYR A 124 -1.59 7.97 15.71
C TYR A 124 -1.52 8.47 17.16
N ASP A 125 -2.13 7.75 18.06
CA ASP A 125 -1.99 7.97 19.50
C ASP A 125 -0.65 7.41 20.03
N ASP A 126 -0.37 7.65 21.31
CA ASP A 126 0.85 7.20 21.98
C ASP A 126 1.00 5.66 22.00
N LYS A 127 -0.10 4.92 21.83
CA LYS A 127 -0.13 3.46 21.71
C LYS A 127 0.02 2.95 20.28
N GLY A 128 0.13 3.86 19.30
CA GLY A 128 0.29 3.53 17.89
C GLY A 128 -1.01 3.19 17.17
N ARG A 129 -2.19 3.54 17.73
CA ARG A 129 -3.50 3.34 17.11
C ARG A 129 -3.91 4.61 16.36
N ILE A 130 -4.65 4.47 15.26
CA ILE A 130 -5.13 5.63 14.49
C ILE A 130 -6.03 6.50 15.38
N SER A 131 -5.61 7.72 15.71
CA SER A 131 -6.41 8.69 16.46
C SER A 131 -7.25 9.58 15.54
N MET A 132 -6.69 9.91 14.38
CA MET A 132 -7.37 10.77 13.41
C MET A 132 -6.95 10.41 11.98
N TRP A 133 -7.91 10.47 11.07
CA TRP A 133 -7.74 10.42 9.63
C TRP A 133 -8.34 11.69 9.03
N THR A 134 -7.65 12.31 8.08
CA THR A 134 -8.08 13.57 7.45
C THR A 134 -7.90 13.48 5.94
N LEU A 135 -8.94 13.83 5.19
CA LEU A 135 -8.88 14.02 3.74
C LEU A 135 -8.81 15.53 3.44
N GLU A 136 -7.79 15.91 2.68
CA GLU A 136 -7.55 17.28 2.24
C GLU A 136 -7.51 17.32 0.70
N MET A 137 -7.87 18.46 0.12
CA MET A 137 -7.74 18.76 -1.30
C MET A 137 -6.82 19.96 -1.47
N TYR A 138 -5.99 19.95 -2.50
CA TYR A 138 -5.10 21.08 -2.79
C TYR A 138 -5.88 22.21 -3.47
N ASP A 139 -5.91 23.40 -2.85
CA ASP A 139 -6.49 24.61 -3.45
C ASP A 139 -5.41 25.34 -4.27
N LYS A 140 -5.43 25.19 -5.60
CA LYS A 140 -4.48 25.86 -6.51
C LYS A 140 -4.49 27.38 -6.41
N LYS A 141 -5.61 28.00 -6.02
CA LYS A 141 -5.70 29.46 -5.93
C LYS A 141 -5.04 30.00 -4.68
N ARG A 142 -5.08 29.23 -3.60
CA ARG A 142 -4.49 29.57 -2.30
C ARG A 142 -3.12 28.94 -2.10
N GLU A 143 -2.74 27.99 -2.97
CA GLU A 143 -1.52 27.19 -2.86
C GLU A 143 -1.40 26.46 -1.51
N GLU A 144 -2.54 25.97 -0.99
CA GLU A 144 -2.61 25.28 0.30
C GLU A 144 -3.50 24.03 0.27
N TRP A 145 -3.21 23.09 1.16
CA TRP A 145 -4.08 21.94 1.41
C TRP A 145 -5.22 22.33 2.33
N SER A 146 -6.45 22.02 1.97
CA SER A 146 -7.62 22.37 2.75
C SER A 146 -8.71 21.30 2.74
N GLN A 147 -9.58 21.30 3.75
CA GLN A 147 -10.76 20.44 3.84
C GLN A 147 -12.03 21.11 3.26
N PHE A 148 -11.88 22.26 2.62
CA PHE A 148 -12.98 23.21 2.40
C PHE A 148 -14.11 22.71 1.52
N THR A 149 -13.88 21.85 0.53
CA THR A 149 -14.92 21.49 -0.46
C THR A 149 -15.36 20.03 -0.41
N HIS A 150 -14.44 19.09 -0.28
CA HIS A 150 -14.72 17.65 -0.34
C HIS A 150 -13.93 16.85 0.72
N GLY A 151 -13.18 17.53 1.58
CA GLY A 151 -12.41 16.90 2.64
C GLY A 151 -13.25 16.56 3.87
N GLY A 152 -12.72 15.71 4.70
CA GLY A 152 -13.34 15.31 5.97
C GLY A 152 -12.31 14.83 6.97
N THR A 153 -12.74 14.76 8.21
CA THR A 153 -11.92 14.22 9.31
C THR A 153 -12.69 13.09 9.98
N ARG A 154 -12.03 11.99 10.27
CA ARG A 154 -12.54 10.89 11.09
C ARG A 154 -11.70 10.79 12.36
N LYS A 155 -12.35 10.85 13.52
CA LYS A 155 -11.71 10.72 14.84
C LYS A 155 -12.11 9.40 15.46
N TYR A 156 -11.16 8.74 16.12
CA TYR A 156 -11.37 7.44 16.75
C TYR A 156 -11.21 7.53 18.27
N GLU A 157 -12.05 6.82 18.99
CA GLU A 157 -11.99 6.67 20.44
C GLU A 157 -11.86 5.19 20.78
N TYR A 158 -11.09 4.88 21.83
CA TYR A 158 -10.76 3.51 22.21
C TYR A 158 -11.05 3.26 23.68
N ASP A 159 -11.43 2.03 24.00
CA ASP A 159 -11.47 1.58 25.39
C ASP A 159 -10.05 1.28 25.94
N ALA A 160 -10.01 0.85 27.21
CA ALA A 160 -8.76 0.49 27.88
C ALA A 160 -8.08 -0.75 27.25
N GLN A 161 -8.86 -1.64 26.65
CA GLN A 161 -8.43 -2.87 25.98
C GLN A 161 -7.89 -2.60 24.57
N GLY A 162 -8.18 -1.43 23.98
CA GLY A 162 -7.75 -1.05 22.65
C GLY A 162 -8.81 -1.27 21.57
N ASN A 163 -10.03 -1.61 21.93
CA ASN A 163 -11.12 -1.71 20.96
C ASN A 163 -11.64 -0.31 20.57
N VAL A 164 -12.01 -0.10 19.31
CA VAL A 164 -12.61 1.15 18.85
C VAL A 164 -14.03 1.26 19.39
N ILE A 165 -14.28 2.11 20.38
CA ILE A 165 -15.62 2.33 20.94
C ILE A 165 -16.42 3.37 20.17
N SER A 166 -15.77 4.27 19.43
CA SER A 166 -16.44 5.13 18.49
C SER A 166 -15.53 5.62 17.38
N ASN A 167 -16.12 5.96 16.25
CA ASN A 167 -15.52 6.83 15.26
C ASN A 167 -16.50 7.91 14.84
N THR A 168 -16.03 9.14 14.66
CA THR A 168 -16.82 10.28 14.28
C THR A 168 -16.26 10.91 13.01
N TYR A 169 -17.05 10.91 11.94
CA TYR A 169 -16.73 11.61 10.70
C TYR A 169 -17.38 13.00 10.70
N GLY A 170 -16.64 13.99 10.24
CA GLY A 170 -17.12 15.37 10.13
C GLY A 170 -16.19 16.23 9.31
N ILE A 171 -16.46 17.52 9.28
CA ILE A 171 -15.68 18.51 8.55
C ILE A 171 -15.17 19.61 9.50
N ASN A 172 -13.97 20.13 9.21
CA ASN A 172 -13.50 21.36 9.81
C ASN A 172 -13.94 22.52 8.91
N ALA A 173 -15.00 23.22 9.31
CA ALA A 173 -15.60 24.26 8.49
C ALA A 173 -14.94 25.63 8.77
N PRO A 174 -14.18 26.23 7.83
CA PRO A 174 -13.54 27.54 8.02
C PRO A 174 -14.54 28.65 8.34
N PHE A 175 -15.74 28.61 7.75
CA PHE A 175 -16.83 29.54 8.03
C PHE A 175 -17.41 29.44 9.46
N LEU A 176 -17.06 28.36 10.19
CA LEU A 176 -17.37 28.15 11.60
C LEU A 176 -16.15 28.38 12.52
N GLY A 177 -15.15 29.12 12.05
CA GLY A 177 -13.91 29.35 12.78
C GLY A 177 -13.02 28.12 12.88
N GLY A 178 -13.10 27.21 11.89
CA GLY A 178 -12.28 25.97 11.85
C GLY A 178 -12.73 24.90 12.84
N LYS A 179 -13.88 25.04 13.49
CA LYS A 179 -14.40 24.03 14.43
C LYS A 179 -14.82 22.75 13.68
N PHE A 180 -14.47 21.62 14.28
CA PHE A 180 -14.92 20.32 13.82
C PHE A 180 -16.43 20.19 13.96
N ARG A 181 -17.12 19.86 12.86
CA ARG A 181 -18.55 19.62 12.82
C ARG A 181 -18.81 18.16 12.50
N PRO A 182 -19.33 17.37 13.46
CA PRO A 182 -19.65 15.98 13.22
C PRO A 182 -20.82 15.85 12.22
N GLN A 183 -20.77 14.86 11.36
CA GLN A 183 -21.81 14.49 10.39
C GLN A 183 -22.34 13.09 10.64
N MET A 184 -21.44 12.15 10.94
CA MET A 184 -21.78 10.77 11.24
C MET A 184 -20.94 10.28 12.43
N ARG A 185 -21.53 9.39 13.24
CA ARG A 185 -20.82 8.73 14.34
C ARG A 185 -21.26 7.27 14.41
N SER A 186 -20.30 6.37 14.50
CA SER A 186 -20.51 4.98 14.86
C SER A 186 -20.09 4.76 16.31
N GLU A 187 -20.88 4.04 17.08
CA GLU A 187 -20.58 3.62 18.45
C GLU A 187 -20.61 2.10 18.54
N MET A 188 -19.60 1.52 19.18
CA MET A 188 -19.38 0.08 19.27
C MET A 188 -19.35 -0.39 20.71
N GLU A 189 -20.01 -1.53 20.97
CA GLU A 189 -20.02 -2.22 22.26
C GLU A 189 -19.40 -3.61 22.09
N TYR A 190 -18.65 -4.03 23.09
CA TYR A 190 -17.92 -5.30 23.08
C TYR A 190 -18.31 -6.14 24.29
N ASP A 191 -18.23 -7.46 24.14
CA ASP A 191 -18.32 -8.38 25.27
C ASP A 191 -16.99 -8.43 26.05
N LYS A 192 -16.99 -9.23 27.12
CA LYS A 192 -15.82 -9.41 27.98
C LYS A 192 -14.62 -10.09 27.29
N GLU A 193 -14.87 -10.79 26.19
CA GLU A 193 -13.87 -11.40 25.31
C GLU A 193 -13.34 -10.44 24.25
N GLY A 194 -13.83 -9.19 24.19
CA GLY A 194 -13.43 -8.16 23.22
C GLY A 194 -14.07 -8.33 21.84
N ARG A 195 -15.17 -9.09 21.71
CA ARG A 195 -15.89 -9.28 20.45
C ARG A 195 -16.98 -8.23 20.33
N LEU A 196 -17.13 -7.64 19.13
CA LEU A 196 -18.14 -6.63 18.83
C LEU A 196 -19.55 -7.22 18.97
N THR A 197 -20.37 -6.68 19.88
CA THR A 197 -21.74 -7.14 20.10
C THR A 197 -22.79 -6.23 19.49
N ILE A 198 -22.53 -4.92 19.48
CA ILE A 198 -23.46 -3.92 18.96
C ILE A 198 -22.64 -2.83 18.25
N GLN A 199 -23.10 -2.42 17.08
CA GLN A 199 -22.70 -1.18 16.44
C GLN A 199 -23.95 -0.32 16.20
N ARG A 200 -23.86 0.97 16.51
CA ARG A 200 -24.93 1.96 16.24
C ARG A 200 -24.37 3.08 15.41
N ASP A 201 -25.00 3.35 14.29
CA ASP A 201 -24.66 4.43 13.39
C ASP A 201 -25.64 5.59 13.52
N TYR A 202 -25.09 6.77 13.72
CA TYR A 202 -25.82 8.01 13.93
C TYR A 202 -25.49 9.03 12.84
N ARG A 203 -26.48 9.85 12.52
CA ARG A 203 -26.31 11.02 11.68
C ARG A 203 -26.66 12.29 12.47
N TYR A 204 -25.86 13.34 12.30
CA TYR A 204 -26.13 14.64 12.91
C TYR A 204 -26.99 15.51 11.98
N ASP A 205 -27.86 16.33 12.58
CA ASP A 205 -28.62 17.31 11.80
C ASP A 205 -27.67 18.40 11.29
N MET A 206 -27.50 18.42 9.96
CA MET A 206 -26.60 19.37 9.29
C MET A 206 -27.20 20.79 9.18
N LYS A 207 -28.47 21.00 9.53
CA LYS A 207 -29.13 22.31 9.50
C LYS A 207 -28.85 23.12 10.77
N VAL A 208 -28.50 22.44 11.87
CA VAL A 208 -28.28 23.05 13.18
C VAL A 208 -26.80 22.91 13.56
N LEU A 209 -26.20 24.01 14.03
CA LEU A 209 -24.86 23.95 14.63
C LEU A 209 -25.00 23.19 15.95
N ASP A 210 -24.18 22.16 16.18
CA ASP A 210 -24.27 21.27 17.34
C ASP A 210 -25.61 20.49 17.42
N GLY A 211 -26.16 20.11 16.25
CA GLY A 211 -27.38 19.30 16.14
C GLY A 211 -27.24 17.96 16.88
N GLU A 212 -28.37 17.50 17.42
CA GLU A 212 -28.42 16.19 18.07
C GLU A 212 -28.16 15.06 17.07
N LYS A 213 -27.48 14.01 17.53
CA LYS A 213 -27.29 12.80 16.73
C LYS A 213 -28.59 11.98 16.73
N GLN A 214 -28.97 11.50 15.53
CA GLN A 214 -30.13 10.64 15.32
C GLN A 214 -29.66 9.25 14.93
N LEU A 215 -30.15 8.23 15.62
CA LEU A 215 -29.86 6.83 15.31
C LEU A 215 -30.41 6.51 13.91
N GLN A 216 -29.57 5.98 13.06
CA GLN A 216 -29.91 5.55 11.70
C GLN A 216 -29.98 4.04 11.58
N HIS A 217 -29.05 3.34 12.23
CA HIS A 217 -28.84 1.91 12.05
C HIS A 217 -28.26 1.27 13.31
N THR A 218 -28.62 0.01 13.55
CA THR A 218 -28.05 -0.82 14.62
C THR A 218 -27.78 -2.21 14.09
N ASP A 219 -26.53 -2.66 14.21
CA ASP A 219 -26.12 -4.04 13.98
C ASP A 219 -25.88 -4.76 15.31
N ARG A 220 -26.43 -5.96 15.43
CA ARG A 220 -26.24 -6.84 16.59
C ARG A 220 -25.55 -8.13 16.14
N TYR A 221 -24.46 -8.46 16.81
CA TYR A 221 -23.57 -9.57 16.47
C TYR A 221 -23.72 -10.69 17.47
N THR A 222 -23.85 -11.92 16.99
CA THR A 222 -23.96 -13.13 17.82
C THR A 222 -22.88 -14.13 17.45
N TYR A 223 -22.34 -14.78 18.46
CA TYR A 223 -21.21 -15.71 18.32
C TYR A 223 -21.55 -17.10 18.85
N ASP A 224 -20.90 -18.14 18.32
CA ASP A 224 -20.99 -19.49 18.85
C ASP A 224 -20.03 -19.68 20.05
N GLU A 225 -20.05 -20.89 20.63
CA GLU A 225 -19.20 -21.27 21.76
C GLU A 225 -17.70 -21.22 21.44
N GLN A 226 -17.31 -21.32 20.16
CA GLN A 226 -15.94 -21.18 19.67
C GLN A 226 -15.55 -19.73 19.40
N GLY A 227 -16.46 -18.77 19.62
CA GLY A 227 -16.22 -17.35 19.39
C GLY A 227 -16.33 -16.91 17.93
N ARG A 228 -16.91 -17.75 17.04
CA ARG A 228 -17.10 -17.42 15.63
C ARG A 228 -18.43 -16.70 15.43
N LEU A 229 -18.45 -15.67 14.58
CA LEU A 229 -19.63 -14.88 14.27
C LEU A 229 -20.70 -15.73 13.56
N THR A 230 -21.85 -15.93 14.17
CA THR A 230 -22.93 -16.72 13.59
C THR A 230 -24.03 -15.89 12.94
N THR A 231 -24.30 -14.70 13.50
CA THR A 231 -25.41 -13.87 13.02
C THR A 231 -25.10 -12.40 13.18
N ILE A 232 -25.52 -11.60 12.21
CA ILE A 232 -25.64 -10.15 12.31
C ILE A 232 -27.13 -9.83 12.06
N VAL A 233 -27.77 -9.17 13.01
CA VAL A 233 -29.11 -8.59 12.84
C VAL A 233 -28.93 -7.11 12.58
N MET A 234 -29.37 -6.67 11.40
CA MET A 234 -29.29 -5.29 10.92
C MET A 234 -30.67 -4.64 11.04
N ASP A 235 -30.75 -3.51 11.75
CA ASP A 235 -32.00 -2.82 12.04
C ASP A 235 -31.78 -1.30 11.87
N GLY A 236 -32.45 -0.69 10.92
CA GLY A 236 -32.29 0.72 10.57
C GLY A 236 -33.61 1.39 10.25
N LEU A 237 -33.57 2.71 10.16
CA LEU A 237 -34.74 3.53 9.78
C LEU A 237 -35.17 3.25 8.34
N ASP A 238 -34.27 2.85 7.48
CA ASP A 238 -34.54 2.48 6.11
C ASP A 238 -34.64 0.96 5.99
N ASN A 239 -35.83 0.47 5.62
CA ASN A 239 -36.08 -0.96 5.41
C ASN A 239 -35.12 -1.61 4.38
N TYR A 240 -34.49 -0.82 3.54
CA TYR A 240 -33.53 -1.32 2.55
C TYR A 240 -32.30 -2.00 3.21
N TYR A 241 -31.89 -1.53 4.39
CA TYR A 241 -30.73 -2.06 5.12
C TYR A 241 -31.12 -3.09 6.20
N ASN A 242 -32.39 -3.27 6.49
CA ASN A 242 -32.86 -4.23 7.50
C ASN A 242 -32.64 -5.66 7.04
N GLY A 243 -32.36 -6.55 7.97
CA GLY A 243 -32.22 -7.95 7.65
C GLY A 243 -31.28 -8.71 8.58
N THR A 244 -30.96 -9.91 8.16
CA THR A 244 -30.02 -10.80 8.89
C THR A 244 -28.97 -11.35 7.96
N LYS A 245 -27.76 -11.55 8.51
CA LYS A 245 -26.72 -12.37 7.89
C LYS A 245 -26.45 -13.57 8.79
N HIS A 246 -26.48 -14.76 8.23
CA HIS A 246 -26.13 -16.00 8.91
C HIS A 246 -24.88 -16.60 8.32
N TYR A 247 -23.95 -17.01 9.20
CA TYR A 247 -22.66 -17.58 8.84
C TYR A 247 -22.61 -19.04 9.23
N THR A 248 -22.14 -19.90 8.34
CA THR A 248 -21.84 -21.31 8.61
C THR A 248 -20.36 -21.60 8.39
N TYR A 249 -19.85 -22.61 9.11
CA TYR A 249 -18.44 -22.92 9.14
C TYR A 249 -18.19 -24.40 8.94
N ASP A 250 -17.04 -24.73 8.36
CA ASP A 250 -16.53 -26.10 8.35
C ASP A 250 -15.86 -26.48 9.70
N LYS A 251 -15.35 -27.71 9.75
CA LYS A 251 -14.66 -28.24 10.93
C LYS A 251 -13.33 -27.52 11.23
N GLN A 252 -12.75 -26.85 10.25
CA GLN A 252 -11.52 -26.05 10.34
C GLN A 252 -11.81 -24.60 10.76
N GLY A 253 -13.09 -24.21 10.91
CA GLY A 253 -13.51 -22.86 11.28
C GLY A 253 -13.55 -21.88 10.12
N ARG A 254 -13.50 -22.34 8.86
CA ARG A 254 -13.61 -21.50 7.66
C ARG A 254 -15.08 -21.30 7.31
N ILE A 255 -15.43 -20.09 6.84
CA ILE A 255 -16.80 -19.77 6.43
C ILE A 255 -17.15 -20.58 5.17
N THR A 256 -18.19 -21.40 5.24
CA THR A 256 -18.69 -22.18 4.10
C THR A 256 -19.93 -21.57 3.48
N SER A 257 -20.70 -20.78 4.23
CA SER A 257 -21.86 -20.08 3.66
C SER A 257 -22.18 -18.81 4.43
N ILE A 258 -22.69 -17.80 3.70
CA ILE A 258 -23.27 -16.58 4.24
C ILE A 258 -24.64 -16.39 3.60
N VAL A 259 -25.68 -16.44 4.40
CA VAL A 259 -27.06 -16.15 3.93
C VAL A 259 -27.46 -14.77 4.42
N THR A 260 -27.84 -13.89 3.49
CA THR A 260 -28.37 -12.57 3.79
C THR A 260 -29.83 -12.51 3.38
N ALA A 261 -30.71 -12.17 4.30
CA ALA A 261 -32.16 -12.09 4.07
C ALA A 261 -32.76 -10.91 4.84
N GLY A 262 -33.89 -10.42 4.37
CA GLY A 262 -34.67 -9.34 5.00
C GLY A 262 -34.54 -8.00 4.28
N GLY A 263 -35.29 -7.02 4.76
CA GLY A 263 -35.46 -5.74 4.11
C GLY A 263 -36.20 -5.84 2.78
N THR A 264 -35.86 -4.93 1.87
CA THR A 264 -36.42 -4.90 0.50
C THR A 264 -35.52 -5.56 -0.53
N LYS A 265 -34.35 -6.09 -0.10
CA LYS A 265 -33.37 -6.74 -0.99
C LYS A 265 -33.75 -8.20 -1.23
N THR A 266 -33.52 -8.65 -2.45
CA THR A 266 -33.58 -10.08 -2.76
C THR A 266 -32.62 -10.84 -1.82
N PRO A 267 -33.09 -11.87 -1.08
CA PRO A 267 -32.20 -12.69 -0.28
C PRO A 267 -31.11 -13.30 -1.13
N LYS A 268 -29.90 -13.34 -0.58
CA LYS A 268 -28.76 -13.95 -1.26
C LYS A 268 -28.04 -14.95 -0.37
N LYS A 269 -27.50 -15.97 -0.99
CA LYS A 269 -26.63 -16.96 -0.36
C LYS A 269 -25.30 -16.98 -1.09
N GLU A 270 -24.23 -16.92 -0.31
CA GLU A 270 -22.86 -17.10 -0.76
C GLU A 270 -22.34 -18.43 -0.23
N GLU A 271 -21.84 -19.30 -1.09
CA GLU A 271 -21.18 -20.55 -0.71
C GLU A 271 -19.69 -20.46 -1.06
N ARG A 272 -18.84 -20.91 -0.15
CA ARG A 272 -17.37 -20.86 -0.26
C ARG A 272 -16.78 -22.26 -0.25
N TYR A 273 -15.88 -22.51 -1.18
CA TYR A 273 -15.21 -23.80 -1.37
C TYR A 273 -13.69 -23.61 -1.24
N TYR A 274 -13.04 -24.54 -0.58
CA TYR A 274 -11.63 -24.45 -0.26
C TYR A 274 -10.87 -25.67 -0.74
N ASP A 275 -9.60 -25.47 -1.13
CA ASP A 275 -8.67 -26.53 -1.40
C ASP A 275 -8.18 -27.21 -0.09
N PRO A 276 -7.45 -28.34 -0.16
CA PRO A 276 -6.88 -29.00 1.01
C PRO A 276 -5.88 -28.12 1.79
N ASN A 277 -5.25 -27.13 1.14
CA ASN A 277 -4.29 -26.21 1.76
C ASN A 277 -4.98 -25.04 2.47
N GLY A 278 -6.31 -24.88 2.28
CA GLY A 278 -7.12 -23.84 2.90
C GLY A 278 -7.31 -22.59 2.04
N ASN A 279 -6.83 -22.57 0.79
CA ASN A 279 -7.11 -21.47 -0.13
C ASN A 279 -8.57 -21.52 -0.57
N LEU A 280 -9.21 -20.36 -0.66
CA LEU A 280 -10.56 -20.22 -1.22
C LEU A 280 -10.48 -20.38 -2.73
N ILE A 281 -11.04 -21.46 -3.27
CA ILE A 281 -10.99 -21.78 -4.72
C ILE A 281 -12.24 -21.36 -5.48
N GLN A 282 -13.37 -21.21 -4.77
CA GLN A 282 -14.62 -20.80 -5.42
C GLN A 282 -15.54 -20.08 -4.44
N ILE A 283 -16.27 -19.08 -4.95
CA ILE A 283 -17.47 -18.48 -4.34
C ILE A 283 -18.61 -18.65 -5.32
N ALA A 284 -19.70 -19.27 -4.89
CA ALA A 284 -20.94 -19.35 -5.64
C ALA A 284 -21.98 -18.43 -5.00
N LEU A 285 -22.58 -17.53 -5.79
CA LEU A 285 -23.63 -16.61 -5.35
C LEU A 285 -24.98 -17.05 -5.90
N PHE A 286 -25.95 -17.14 -4.99
CA PHE A 286 -27.33 -17.49 -5.29
C PHE A 286 -28.25 -16.37 -4.84
N PHE A 287 -29.31 -16.13 -5.59
CA PHE A 287 -30.40 -15.23 -5.22
C PHE A 287 -31.69 -16.02 -5.09
N LEU A 288 -32.56 -15.59 -4.18
CA LEU A 288 -33.82 -16.27 -3.93
C LEU A 288 -34.93 -15.64 -4.79
N PHE A 289 -35.44 -16.39 -5.76
CA PHE A 289 -36.58 -15.99 -6.60
C PHE A 289 -37.69 -17.04 -6.47
N ASP A 290 -38.93 -16.62 -6.26
CA ASP A 290 -40.12 -17.47 -6.16
C ASP A 290 -39.98 -18.67 -5.20
N GLY A 291 -39.15 -18.51 -4.16
CA GLY A 291 -38.88 -19.54 -3.13
C GLY A 291 -37.77 -20.53 -3.47
N GLU A 292 -37.11 -20.40 -4.61
CA GLU A 292 -35.98 -21.23 -5.04
C GLU A 292 -34.70 -20.40 -5.14
N TRP A 293 -33.55 -21.04 -4.79
CA TRP A 293 -32.24 -20.44 -4.91
C TRP A 293 -31.71 -20.59 -6.33
N ASP A 294 -31.59 -19.49 -7.04
CA ASP A 294 -31.03 -19.43 -8.38
C ASP A 294 -29.53 -19.10 -8.33
N HIS A 295 -28.71 -19.89 -9.05
CA HIS A 295 -27.26 -19.74 -9.08
C HIS A 295 -26.87 -18.72 -10.14
N GLU A 296 -26.45 -17.53 -9.73
CA GLU A 296 -26.22 -16.39 -10.64
C GLU A 296 -24.75 -16.15 -10.95
N VAL A 297 -23.85 -16.31 -9.97
CA VAL A 297 -22.44 -15.93 -10.15
C VAL A 297 -21.52 -16.98 -9.57
N ASN A 298 -20.50 -17.32 -10.33
CA ASN A 298 -19.32 -18.05 -9.87
C ASN A 298 -18.09 -17.15 -9.90
N LYS A 299 -17.35 -17.14 -8.79
CA LYS A 299 -15.98 -16.61 -8.74
C LYS A 299 -15.04 -17.76 -8.50
N SER A 300 -14.05 -17.93 -9.36
CA SER A 300 -13.05 -19.00 -9.26
C SER A 300 -11.66 -18.38 -9.06
N PHE A 301 -10.89 -18.96 -8.16
CA PHE A 301 -9.57 -18.47 -7.78
C PHE A 301 -8.51 -19.52 -8.13
N THR A 302 -7.42 -19.08 -8.72
CA THR A 302 -6.27 -19.94 -9.04
C THR A 302 -5.05 -19.51 -8.24
N TYR A 303 -4.21 -20.48 -7.88
CA TYR A 303 -3.05 -20.27 -7.04
C TYR A 303 -1.82 -21.02 -7.55
N ASP A 304 -0.65 -20.44 -7.33
CA ASP A 304 0.59 -21.18 -7.30
C ASP A 304 0.77 -21.79 -5.90
N LEU A 305 0.51 -23.09 -5.79
CA LEU A 305 0.55 -23.81 -4.51
C LEU A 305 1.98 -24.05 -4.01
N SER A 306 3.00 -23.84 -4.85
CA SER A 306 4.40 -23.98 -4.49
C SER A 306 4.96 -22.77 -3.77
N THR A 307 4.33 -21.58 -3.93
CA THR A 307 4.78 -20.31 -3.38
C THR A 307 3.86 -19.86 -2.24
N PRO A 308 4.35 -19.86 -0.98
CA PRO A 308 3.59 -19.33 0.15
C PRO A 308 3.35 -17.82 0.00
N VAL A 309 2.15 -17.34 0.36
CA VAL A 309 1.82 -15.91 0.29
C VAL A 309 2.79 -15.04 1.11
N ALA A 310 3.30 -15.56 2.23
CA ALA A 310 4.25 -14.86 3.09
C ALA A 310 5.62 -14.59 2.43
N SER A 311 5.96 -15.31 1.35
CA SER A 311 7.20 -15.10 0.58
C SER A 311 7.04 -14.09 -0.55
N VAL A 312 5.84 -13.53 -0.76
CA VAL A 312 5.55 -12.58 -1.83
C VAL A 312 5.38 -11.17 -1.26
N MET A 313 6.27 -10.27 -1.66
CA MET A 313 6.17 -8.85 -1.31
C MET A 313 4.88 -8.24 -1.87
N GLY A 314 4.21 -7.42 -1.08
CA GLY A 314 2.94 -6.76 -1.44
C GLY A 314 1.70 -7.53 -1.02
N LEU A 315 1.70 -8.86 -0.97
CA LEU A 315 0.50 -9.63 -0.56
C LEU A 315 0.19 -9.56 0.95
N SER A 316 1.11 -9.05 1.76
CA SER A 316 0.87 -8.72 3.17
C SER A 316 0.57 -7.23 3.41
N CYS A 317 0.65 -6.40 2.38
CA CYS A 317 0.44 -4.96 2.45
C CYS A 317 -1.06 -4.64 2.38
N PRO A 318 -1.68 -4.06 3.43
CA PRO A 318 -3.10 -3.74 3.44
C PRO A 318 -3.52 -2.79 2.31
N GLU A 319 -2.65 -1.88 1.91
CA GLU A 319 -2.88 -0.90 0.86
C GLU A 319 -3.02 -1.60 -0.51
N VAL A 320 -2.16 -2.58 -0.78
CA VAL A 320 -2.24 -3.42 -2.00
C VAL A 320 -3.49 -4.28 -1.98
N LEU A 321 -3.76 -4.97 -0.86
CA LEU A 321 -4.95 -5.81 -0.72
C LEU A 321 -6.25 -5.03 -0.84
N SER A 322 -6.26 -3.73 -0.48
CA SER A 322 -7.45 -2.89 -0.56
C SER A 322 -7.82 -2.47 -1.98
N THR A 323 -6.89 -2.54 -2.93
CA THR A 323 -7.13 -2.12 -4.33
C THR A 323 -7.90 -3.15 -5.12
N ASP A 324 -7.76 -4.42 -4.76
CA ASP A 324 -8.47 -5.50 -5.43
C ASP A 324 -9.74 -5.88 -4.64
N PRO A 325 -10.93 -5.79 -5.24
CA PRO A 325 -12.16 -6.18 -4.57
C PRO A 325 -12.20 -7.64 -4.12
N PHE A 326 -11.42 -8.53 -4.76
CA PHE A 326 -11.35 -9.94 -4.40
C PHE A 326 -10.37 -10.22 -3.26
N LEU A 327 -9.21 -9.55 -3.23
CA LEU A 327 -8.26 -9.65 -2.13
C LEU A 327 -8.74 -8.89 -0.88
N LYS A 328 -9.53 -7.83 -1.07
CA LYS A 328 -10.08 -7.00 0.01
C LYS A 328 -10.92 -7.77 1.02
N ASP A 329 -11.61 -8.81 0.60
CA ASP A 329 -12.48 -9.63 1.45
C ASP A 329 -11.71 -10.57 2.40
N LYS A 330 -10.43 -10.26 2.68
CA LYS A 330 -9.58 -10.99 3.64
C LYS A 330 -9.64 -12.50 3.44
N LEU A 331 -9.41 -12.91 2.22
CA LEU A 331 -9.15 -14.31 1.92
C LEU A 331 -7.98 -14.73 2.80
N ASN A 332 -8.13 -15.80 3.55
CA ASN A 332 -7.00 -16.44 4.23
C ASN A 332 -6.11 -17.07 3.16
N LEU A 333 -5.32 -16.23 2.48
CA LEU A 333 -4.40 -16.67 1.44
C LEU A 333 -3.26 -17.45 2.12
N THR A 334 -3.09 -18.69 1.73
CA THR A 334 -1.92 -19.49 2.14
C THR A 334 -0.90 -19.62 1.01
N SER A 335 -1.37 -19.50 -0.24
CA SER A 335 -0.57 -19.62 -1.46
C SER A 335 -0.73 -18.37 -2.33
N LYS A 336 0.24 -18.14 -3.23
CA LYS A 336 0.27 -17.01 -4.16
C LYS A 336 -0.92 -17.06 -5.13
N PRO A 337 -1.82 -16.04 -5.16
CA PRO A 337 -2.91 -15.98 -6.12
C PRO A 337 -2.38 -15.71 -7.53
N LEU A 338 -2.94 -16.36 -8.54
CA LEU A 338 -2.60 -16.17 -9.95
C LEU A 338 -3.70 -15.43 -10.71
N SER A 339 -4.95 -15.84 -10.52
CA SER A 339 -6.07 -15.15 -11.14
C SER A 339 -7.38 -15.36 -10.38
N VAL A 340 -8.32 -14.49 -10.65
CA VAL A 340 -9.72 -14.63 -10.26
C VAL A 340 -10.57 -14.43 -11.49
N SER A 341 -11.50 -15.35 -11.75
CA SER A 341 -12.51 -15.20 -12.79
C SER A 341 -13.89 -15.12 -12.16
N GLU A 342 -14.72 -14.18 -12.63
CA GLU A 342 -16.12 -14.05 -12.26
C GLU A 342 -16.99 -14.33 -13.47
N ASN A 343 -17.84 -15.35 -13.38
CA ASN A 343 -18.76 -15.76 -14.45
C ASN A 343 -20.20 -15.59 -13.98
N TRP A 344 -21.00 -14.87 -14.76
CA TRP A 344 -22.44 -14.75 -14.57
C TRP A 344 -23.15 -15.90 -15.29
N MET A 345 -23.95 -16.65 -14.54
CA MET A 345 -24.67 -17.82 -15.04
C MET A 345 -26.00 -17.34 -15.65
N ASP A 346 -26.32 -17.88 -16.85
CA ASP A 346 -27.63 -17.74 -17.54
C ASP A 346 -28.25 -16.33 -17.64
N HIS A 347 -27.52 -15.26 -17.47
CA HIS A 347 -28.06 -13.92 -17.68
C HIS A 347 -27.98 -13.53 -19.17
N PRO A 348 -29.12 -13.27 -19.86
CA PRO A 348 -29.11 -13.02 -21.31
C PRO A 348 -28.34 -11.80 -21.77
N ARG A 349 -27.89 -10.95 -20.83
CA ARG A 349 -27.11 -9.73 -21.08
C ARG A 349 -25.66 -9.80 -20.60
N TYR A 350 -25.27 -10.81 -19.82
CA TYR A 350 -23.95 -10.92 -19.18
C TYR A 350 -23.38 -12.32 -19.35
N HIS A 351 -23.03 -12.69 -20.59
CA HIS A 351 -22.28 -13.93 -20.89
C HIS A 351 -20.76 -13.75 -20.75
N GLU A 352 -20.34 -12.65 -20.15
CA GLU A 352 -18.96 -12.22 -20.18
C GLU A 352 -18.33 -12.38 -18.80
N SER A 353 -17.23 -13.12 -18.76
CA SER A 353 -16.45 -13.33 -17.54
C SER A 353 -15.50 -12.17 -17.29
N GLN A 354 -15.54 -11.59 -16.11
CA GLN A 354 -14.46 -10.72 -15.64
C GLN A 354 -13.27 -11.56 -15.22
N GLU A 355 -12.07 -11.19 -15.66
CA GLU A 355 -10.85 -11.84 -15.22
C GLU A 355 -9.93 -10.82 -14.55
N VAL A 356 -9.36 -11.20 -13.40
CA VAL A 356 -8.31 -10.45 -12.71
C VAL A 356 -7.08 -11.32 -12.67
N VAL A 357 -5.95 -10.83 -13.19
CA VAL A 357 -4.68 -11.54 -13.24
C VAL A 357 -3.63 -10.78 -12.43
N TYR A 358 -2.87 -11.53 -11.62
CA TYR A 358 -1.79 -11.02 -10.79
C TYR A 358 -0.45 -11.31 -11.44
N TYR A 359 0.39 -10.29 -11.58
CA TYR A 359 1.70 -10.40 -12.20
C TYR A 359 2.79 -10.18 -11.16
N TYR A 360 3.77 -11.07 -11.19
CA TYR A 360 4.86 -11.13 -10.23
C TYR A 360 6.20 -11.11 -10.94
N SER A 361 7.22 -10.56 -10.26
CA SER A 361 8.61 -10.75 -10.63
C SER A 361 9.38 -11.37 -9.47
N ASP A 362 10.42 -12.14 -9.81
CA ASP A 362 11.39 -12.61 -8.84
C ASP A 362 12.08 -11.41 -8.18
N ILE A 363 12.20 -11.44 -6.87
CA ILE A 363 13.12 -10.56 -6.18
C ILE A 363 14.49 -11.23 -6.33
N GLU A 364 15.23 -10.80 -7.35
CA GLU A 364 16.64 -11.13 -7.40
C GLU A 364 17.25 -10.65 -6.09
N GLU A 365 17.89 -11.58 -5.34
CA GLU A 365 18.76 -11.11 -4.27
C GLU A 365 19.69 -10.06 -4.87
N PRO A 366 19.74 -8.84 -4.33
CA PRO A 366 20.91 -8.04 -4.59
C PRO A 366 22.08 -8.95 -4.23
N ALA A 367 22.90 -9.31 -5.21
CA ALA A 367 24.12 -10.09 -4.95
C ALA A 367 24.73 -9.48 -3.69
N PRO A 368 25.01 -10.27 -2.62
CA PRO A 368 25.27 -9.72 -1.31
C PRO A 368 26.26 -8.60 -1.49
N PHE A 369 25.82 -7.37 -1.28
CA PHE A 369 26.69 -6.21 -1.33
C PHE A 369 27.64 -6.37 -0.17
N SER A 370 28.69 -7.16 -0.42
CA SER A 370 29.83 -7.18 0.46
C SER A 370 30.33 -5.74 0.50
N SER A 371 30.39 -5.17 1.66
CA SER A 371 30.80 -3.80 1.96
C SER A 371 32.20 -3.45 1.49
N SER A 372 32.74 -4.15 0.50
CA SER A 372 34.12 -4.01 0.00
C SER A 372 34.35 -4.43 -1.47
N ASN A 373 33.35 -4.74 -2.28
CA ASN A 373 33.60 -5.02 -3.69
C ASN A 373 33.24 -3.79 -4.53
N ASN A 374 34.28 -3.08 -4.97
CA ASN A 374 34.20 -2.12 -6.05
C ASN A 374 33.66 -2.83 -7.29
N ILE A 375 32.41 -2.55 -7.66
CA ILE A 375 31.79 -3.05 -8.89
C ILE A 375 32.40 -2.26 -10.03
N CYS A 376 33.37 -2.84 -10.73
CA CYS A 376 33.91 -2.24 -11.93
C CYS A 376 33.00 -2.60 -13.11
N LEU A 377 32.20 -1.66 -13.60
CA LEU A 377 31.20 -1.88 -14.64
C LEU A 377 31.79 -2.33 -15.97
N SER A 378 33.07 -1.97 -16.25
CA SER A 378 33.77 -2.42 -17.44
C SER A 378 34.13 -3.91 -17.42
N GLN A 379 34.13 -4.54 -16.24
CA GLN A 379 34.35 -5.97 -16.08
C GLN A 379 33.10 -6.82 -16.23
N MET A 380 31.92 -6.20 -16.27
CA MET A 380 30.64 -6.87 -16.49
C MET A 380 30.43 -7.13 -17.98
N ASP A 381 29.73 -8.22 -18.32
CA ASP A 381 29.19 -8.37 -19.68
C ASP A 381 28.20 -7.23 -20.00
N SER A 382 28.05 -6.93 -21.29
CA SER A 382 27.27 -5.76 -21.72
C SER A 382 25.79 -5.82 -21.33
N VAL A 383 25.18 -7.01 -21.28
CA VAL A 383 23.77 -7.18 -20.94
C VAL A 383 23.56 -6.87 -19.47
N LYS A 384 24.29 -7.54 -18.58
CA LYS A 384 24.20 -7.33 -17.13
C LYS A 384 24.56 -5.90 -16.73
N ARG A 385 25.60 -5.32 -17.37
CA ARG A 385 25.95 -3.93 -17.15
C ARG A 385 24.83 -2.98 -17.50
N ASN A 386 24.19 -3.16 -18.66
CA ASN A 386 23.10 -2.30 -19.10
C ASN A 386 21.87 -2.44 -18.19
N GLU A 387 21.52 -3.65 -17.76
CA GLU A 387 20.48 -3.90 -16.77
C GLU A 387 20.77 -3.19 -15.45
N TYR A 388 22.01 -3.31 -14.94
CA TYR A 388 22.44 -2.61 -13.74
C TYR A 388 22.29 -1.08 -13.86
N LEU A 389 22.80 -0.51 -14.96
CA LEU A 389 22.76 0.93 -15.21
C LEU A 389 21.33 1.45 -15.28
N VAL A 390 20.44 0.76 -15.99
CA VAL A 390 19.01 1.15 -16.11
C VAL A 390 18.30 1.04 -14.77
N LYS A 391 18.52 -0.05 -14.02
CA LYS A 391 17.93 -0.26 -12.70
C LYS A 391 18.34 0.84 -11.72
N LEU A 392 19.64 1.14 -11.64
CA LEU A 392 20.15 2.18 -10.75
C LEU A 392 19.66 3.57 -11.16
N ALA A 393 19.63 3.89 -12.46
CA ALA A 393 19.11 5.16 -12.93
C ALA A 393 17.64 5.35 -12.58
N ARG A 394 16.84 4.30 -12.73
CA ARG A 394 15.43 4.29 -12.29
C ARG A 394 15.31 4.62 -10.80
N GLU A 395 16.09 3.94 -9.96
CA GLU A 395 16.09 4.13 -8.50
C GLU A 395 16.44 5.59 -8.14
N VAL A 396 17.50 6.14 -8.74
CA VAL A 396 17.91 7.54 -8.51
C VAL A 396 16.82 8.53 -8.90
N VAL A 397 16.17 8.34 -10.06
CA VAL A 397 15.11 9.25 -10.50
C VAL A 397 13.87 9.14 -9.63
N LEU A 398 13.45 7.94 -9.23
CA LEU A 398 12.32 7.75 -8.33
C LEU A 398 12.55 8.38 -6.95
N ASN A 399 13.79 8.35 -6.46
CA ASN A 399 14.15 8.94 -5.17
C ASN A 399 14.22 10.47 -5.19
N PHE A 400 14.70 11.08 -6.28
CA PHE A 400 14.98 12.51 -6.31
C PHE A 400 14.06 13.35 -7.21
N GLY A 401 13.27 12.71 -8.08
CA GLY A 401 12.35 13.39 -8.99
C GLY A 401 11.39 12.40 -9.64
N PRO A 402 10.50 11.75 -8.87
CA PRO A 402 9.63 10.67 -9.37
C PRO A 402 8.76 11.12 -10.55
N GLY A 403 8.35 12.39 -10.60
CA GLY A 403 7.59 12.94 -11.72
C GLY A 403 8.33 12.95 -13.07
N TYR A 404 9.66 12.71 -13.08
CA TYR A 404 10.45 12.65 -14.33
C TYR A 404 10.68 11.22 -14.81
N TYR A 405 10.24 10.21 -14.10
CA TYR A 405 10.35 8.82 -14.55
C TYR A 405 9.26 8.48 -15.57
N ARG A 406 9.60 7.70 -16.60
CA ARG A 406 8.69 7.24 -17.67
C ARG A 406 8.84 5.74 -17.86
N ASP A 407 7.87 4.96 -17.37
CA ASP A 407 7.87 3.48 -17.43
C ASP A 407 7.70 2.94 -18.84
N ASN A 408 7.00 3.68 -19.69
CA ASN A 408 6.62 3.26 -21.06
C ASN A 408 7.69 3.54 -22.11
N LEU A 409 8.78 4.19 -21.74
CA LEU A 409 9.85 4.57 -22.66
C LEU A 409 11.17 3.92 -22.24
N ASN A 410 11.86 3.31 -23.20
CA ASN A 410 13.12 2.63 -22.92
C ASN A 410 14.25 3.65 -22.72
N PRO A 411 14.96 3.61 -21.59
CA PRO A 411 16.16 4.41 -21.38
C PRO A 411 17.25 4.08 -22.40
N THR A 412 18.07 5.07 -22.72
CA THR A 412 19.28 4.89 -23.54
C THR A 412 20.52 5.05 -22.69
N ILE A 413 21.58 4.31 -23.02
CA ILE A 413 22.87 4.34 -22.32
C ILE A 413 23.92 4.90 -23.26
N SER A 414 24.68 5.90 -22.80
CA SER A 414 25.75 6.50 -23.59
C SER A 414 27.00 5.59 -23.71
N ASP A 415 27.86 5.91 -24.67
CA ASP A 415 29.24 5.46 -24.57
C ASP A 415 29.93 5.99 -23.31
N LEU A 416 31.01 5.36 -22.93
CA LEU A 416 31.79 5.70 -21.74
C LEU A 416 32.37 7.12 -21.87
N LYS A 417 31.99 8.02 -20.96
CA LYS A 417 32.48 9.41 -20.90
C LYS A 417 33.62 9.54 -19.88
N VAL A 418 34.43 10.58 -20.02
CA VAL A 418 35.51 10.90 -19.09
C VAL A 418 35.17 12.22 -18.36
N PHE A 419 35.27 12.22 -17.05
CA PHE A 419 35.11 13.41 -16.26
C PHE A 419 36.32 14.34 -16.40
N SER A 420 36.09 15.50 -17.06
CA SER A 420 37.13 16.47 -17.38
C SER A 420 36.83 17.90 -16.96
N ASP A 421 35.79 18.11 -16.12
CA ASP A 421 35.33 19.45 -15.74
C ASP A 421 36.29 20.12 -14.75
N SER A 422 37.24 20.88 -15.31
CA SER A 422 38.20 21.67 -14.54
C SER A 422 37.57 22.89 -13.83
N SER A 423 36.41 23.35 -14.27
CA SER A 423 35.70 24.46 -13.64
C SER A 423 35.04 24.04 -12.33
N LEU A 424 34.49 22.83 -12.30
CA LEU A 424 33.95 22.20 -11.09
C LEU A 424 35.05 21.98 -10.05
N VAL A 425 36.23 21.52 -10.49
CA VAL A 425 37.39 21.32 -9.61
C VAL A 425 37.91 22.63 -9.02
N LYS A 426 37.88 23.72 -9.78
CA LYS A 426 38.27 25.04 -9.24
C LYS A 426 37.26 25.51 -8.15
N ARG A 427 36.01 25.21 -8.32
CA ARG A 427 34.95 25.59 -7.36
C ARG A 427 34.91 24.65 -6.15
N PHE A 428 35.25 23.37 -6.35
CA PHE A 428 35.19 22.31 -5.37
C PHE A 428 36.45 21.44 -5.45
N PRO A 429 37.50 21.75 -4.68
CA PRO A 429 38.80 21.05 -4.72
C PRO A 429 38.69 19.54 -4.52
N GLU A 430 37.68 19.05 -3.80
CA GLU A 430 37.43 17.62 -3.56
C GLU A 430 37.16 16.85 -4.86
N ALA A 431 36.62 17.53 -5.87
CA ALA A 431 36.39 16.95 -7.18
C ALA A 431 37.69 16.62 -7.95
N GLN A 432 38.86 17.12 -7.50
CA GLN A 432 40.16 16.84 -8.10
C GLN A 432 40.45 15.34 -8.19
N GLN A 433 40.05 14.58 -7.17
CA GLN A 433 40.29 13.11 -7.13
C GLN A 433 39.44 12.34 -8.15
N LYS A 434 38.43 12.98 -8.73
CA LYS A 434 37.53 12.39 -9.72
C LYS A 434 37.94 12.70 -11.17
N LEU A 435 38.90 13.62 -11.39
CA LEU A 435 39.39 13.93 -12.74
C LEU A 435 39.97 12.70 -13.43
N GLY A 436 39.56 12.48 -14.68
CA GLY A 436 40.00 11.33 -15.48
C GLY A 436 39.18 10.06 -15.22
N LYS A 437 38.35 9.99 -14.16
CA LYS A 437 37.42 8.87 -13.98
C LYS A 437 36.39 8.82 -15.11
N LYS A 438 35.92 7.61 -15.37
CA LYS A 438 34.95 7.35 -16.43
C LYS A 438 33.58 7.13 -15.86
N TYR A 439 32.55 7.44 -16.64
CA TYR A 439 31.17 7.28 -16.25
C TYR A 439 30.24 7.01 -17.45
N TYR A 440 29.13 6.36 -17.20
CA TYR A 440 28.02 6.19 -18.13
C TYR A 440 26.95 7.24 -17.85
N VAL A 441 26.17 7.59 -18.89
CA VAL A 441 24.95 8.39 -18.75
C VAL A 441 23.77 7.54 -19.19
N VAL A 442 22.81 7.39 -18.31
CA VAL A 442 21.51 6.78 -18.61
C VAL A 442 20.51 7.88 -18.81
N THR A 443 19.98 8.00 -20.03
CA THR A 443 19.00 9.02 -20.42
C THR A 443 17.61 8.40 -20.40
N ILE A 444 16.71 8.97 -19.62
CA ILE A 444 15.28 8.64 -19.57
C ILE A 444 14.57 9.61 -20.51
N PRO A 445 14.04 9.13 -21.64
CA PRO A 445 13.34 10.00 -22.61
C PRO A 445 11.95 10.39 -22.09
N TYR A 446 11.31 11.32 -22.80
CA TYR A 446 9.88 11.62 -22.65
C TYR A 446 9.22 11.75 -24.03
N ASP A 447 7.89 11.70 -24.06
CA ASP A 447 7.13 11.89 -25.29
C ASP A 447 6.96 13.38 -25.60
N HIS A 448 7.72 13.88 -26.55
CA HIS A 448 7.68 15.28 -27.01
C HIS A 448 6.33 15.70 -27.59
N THR A 449 5.42 14.78 -27.88
CA THR A 449 4.07 15.10 -28.35
C THR A 449 3.10 15.37 -27.20
N GLN A 450 3.41 14.84 -26.01
CA GLN A 450 2.58 14.92 -24.82
C GLN A 450 3.02 16.01 -23.85
N GLU A 451 4.33 16.22 -23.75
CA GLU A 451 4.92 17.15 -22.80
C GLU A 451 6.13 17.87 -23.41
N GLN A 452 6.47 19.03 -22.84
CA GLN A 452 7.67 19.78 -23.22
C GLN A 452 8.45 20.16 -21.98
N LEU A 453 9.72 19.74 -21.95
CA LEU A 453 10.70 20.11 -20.93
C LEU A 453 11.73 21.07 -21.54
N GLU A 454 12.60 21.68 -20.73
CA GLU A 454 13.70 22.53 -21.22
C GLU A 454 14.74 21.72 -22.01
N TRP A 455 14.96 20.45 -21.59
CA TRP A 455 15.88 19.54 -22.22
C TRP A 455 15.14 18.45 -23.00
N SER A 456 15.88 17.79 -23.90
CA SER A 456 15.35 16.70 -24.74
C SER A 456 15.16 15.37 -24.00
N TYR A 457 15.27 15.35 -22.69
CA TYR A 457 15.11 14.18 -21.83
C TYR A 457 14.31 14.53 -20.58
N ALA A 458 13.69 13.51 -19.96
CA ALA A 458 13.03 13.67 -18.67
C ALA A 458 14.06 13.68 -17.53
N ALA A 459 15.04 12.77 -17.59
CA ALA A 459 16.16 12.74 -16.65
C ALA A 459 17.41 12.13 -17.30
N GLU A 460 18.58 12.54 -16.84
CA GLU A 460 19.85 11.90 -17.11
C GLU A 460 20.56 11.56 -15.80
N VAL A 461 20.93 10.28 -15.63
CA VAL A 461 21.65 9.79 -14.46
C VAL A 461 23.07 9.42 -14.89
N GLU A 462 24.05 10.03 -14.25
CA GLU A 462 25.46 9.75 -14.45
C GLU A 462 25.95 8.74 -13.39
N ILE A 463 26.63 7.66 -13.83
CA ILE A 463 27.06 6.55 -12.97
C ILE A 463 28.53 6.27 -13.21
N TRP A 464 29.33 6.26 -12.13
CA TRP A 464 30.76 5.97 -12.21
C TRP A 464 31.05 4.54 -12.70
N GLU A 465 32.03 4.39 -13.56
CA GLU A 465 32.42 3.09 -14.13
C GLU A 465 33.15 2.23 -13.13
N ASP A 466 33.99 2.83 -12.30
CA ASP A 466 34.95 2.14 -11.39
C ASP A 466 34.29 1.59 -10.11
N ASP A 467 33.16 2.14 -9.68
CA ASP A 467 32.50 1.74 -8.44
C ASP A 467 30.98 1.52 -8.59
N GLY A 468 30.41 1.82 -9.77
CA GLY A 468 28.99 1.67 -10.04
C GLY A 468 28.09 2.64 -9.26
N GLU A 469 28.65 3.65 -8.58
CA GLU A 469 27.88 4.61 -7.79
C GLU A 469 27.34 5.75 -8.67
N PRO A 470 26.14 6.29 -8.34
CA PRO A 470 25.62 7.47 -9.00
C PRO A 470 26.57 8.67 -8.80
N LYS A 471 26.92 9.35 -9.89
CA LYS A 471 27.68 10.59 -9.89
C LYS A 471 26.75 11.80 -9.71
N GLY A 472 25.56 11.74 -10.32
CA GLY A 472 24.56 12.80 -10.30
C GLY A 472 23.34 12.45 -11.11
N VAL A 473 22.30 13.27 -10.95
CA VAL A 473 21.09 13.23 -11.76
C VAL A 473 20.74 14.65 -12.21
N MET A 474 20.36 14.80 -13.46
CA MET A 474 19.85 16.04 -14.05
C MET A 474 18.44 15.81 -14.55
N PHE A 475 17.51 16.67 -14.22
CA PHE A 475 16.13 16.63 -14.68
C PHE A 475 15.88 17.57 -15.86
N GLY A 476 14.84 17.29 -16.61
CA GLY A 476 14.53 17.96 -17.87
C GLY A 476 14.22 19.46 -17.78
N HIS A 477 14.18 20.06 -16.60
CA HIS A 477 14.05 21.49 -16.36
C HIS A 477 15.35 22.15 -15.87
N ASN A 478 16.50 21.52 -16.18
CA ASN A 478 17.86 22.03 -15.90
C ASN A 478 18.23 22.14 -14.40
N LEU A 479 17.60 21.34 -13.55
CA LEU A 479 17.98 21.21 -12.14
C LEU A 479 18.28 19.76 -11.83
N GLY A 480 19.15 19.52 -10.85
CA GLY A 480 19.57 18.16 -10.49
C GLY A 480 20.43 18.10 -9.26
N TYR A 481 20.93 16.92 -8.98
CA TYR A 481 21.77 16.61 -7.81
C TYR A 481 23.12 16.07 -8.23
N HIS A 482 24.17 16.50 -7.53
CA HIS A 482 25.52 15.95 -7.63
C HIS A 482 25.86 15.16 -6.37
N PHE A 483 26.17 13.88 -6.53
CA PHE A 483 26.51 12.99 -5.41
C PHE A 483 28.01 12.96 -5.09
N THR A 484 28.78 13.86 -5.69
CA THR A 484 30.24 13.95 -5.49
C THR A 484 30.61 14.32 -4.05
N PHE A 485 29.78 15.14 -3.39
CA PHE A 485 30.05 15.67 -2.06
C PHE A 485 29.32 14.95 -0.94
N ARG A 486 28.15 14.46 -1.24
CA ARG A 486 27.37 13.58 -0.38
C ARG A 486 26.98 12.38 -1.21
N PRO A 487 27.57 11.20 -0.95
CA PRO A 487 27.30 9.99 -1.71
C PRO A 487 25.80 9.66 -1.75
N TYR A 488 25.33 9.14 -2.89
CA TYR A 488 23.94 8.76 -3.08
C TYR A 488 23.41 7.87 -1.95
N ARG A 489 24.17 6.85 -1.55
CA ARG A 489 23.80 5.94 -0.46
C ARG A 489 23.65 6.62 0.89
N GLU A 490 24.41 7.70 1.13
CA GLU A 490 24.27 8.48 2.36
C GLU A 490 22.97 9.29 2.37
N TRP A 491 22.54 9.80 1.22
CA TRP A 491 21.25 10.45 1.07
C TRP A 491 20.12 9.47 1.36
N VAL A 492 20.11 8.30 0.70
CA VAL A 492 19.10 7.26 0.87
C VAL A 492 19.04 6.77 2.31
N LYS A 493 20.22 6.48 2.92
CA LYS A 493 20.32 6.01 4.31
C LYS A 493 19.76 7.00 5.33
N ASN A 494 19.93 8.31 5.10
CA ASN A 494 19.48 9.35 6.01
C ASN A 494 18.02 9.79 5.75
N GLY A 495 17.35 9.19 4.76
CA GLY A 495 16.05 9.60 4.24
C GLY A 495 16.15 10.89 3.41
N ILE A 496 15.53 10.88 2.24
CA ILE A 496 15.42 12.07 1.37
C ILE A 496 14.22 12.86 1.85
N LYS A 497 14.44 14.12 2.19
CA LYS A 497 13.36 14.97 2.69
C LYS A 497 12.49 15.45 1.54
N GLU A 498 11.23 15.81 1.84
CA GLU A 498 10.26 16.27 0.85
C GLU A 498 10.75 17.50 0.07
N ASP A 499 11.47 18.42 0.74
CA ASP A 499 12.09 19.61 0.14
C ASP A 499 13.36 19.28 -0.68
N GLU A 500 13.87 18.07 -0.57
CA GLU A 500 14.97 17.51 -1.37
C GLU A 500 14.46 16.72 -2.60
N ILE A 501 13.15 16.53 -2.77
CA ILE A 501 12.56 15.90 -3.95
C ILE A 501 12.29 16.97 -5.00
N MET A 502 12.79 16.74 -6.21
CA MET A 502 12.63 17.68 -7.31
C MET A 502 11.18 17.70 -7.80
N PRO A 503 10.47 18.83 -7.68
CA PRO A 503 9.11 18.94 -8.16
C PRO A 503 9.07 18.83 -9.69
N TYR A 504 8.09 18.08 -10.21
CA TYR A 504 7.90 17.97 -11.65
C TYR A 504 7.44 19.30 -12.23
N GLN A 505 8.18 19.79 -13.23
CA GLN A 505 7.86 21.02 -13.96
C GLN A 505 7.88 20.73 -15.45
N HIS A 506 6.82 21.09 -16.16
CA HIS A 506 6.74 21.01 -17.60
C HIS A 506 6.09 22.26 -18.15
N TYR A 507 6.44 22.62 -19.39
CA TYR A 507 5.81 23.71 -20.09
C TYR A 507 4.56 23.22 -20.83
N THR A 508 3.44 23.93 -20.66
CA THR A 508 2.24 23.66 -21.45
C THR A 508 2.55 23.96 -22.91
N ILE A 509 2.44 22.96 -23.79
CA ILE A 509 2.59 23.17 -25.24
C ILE A 509 1.44 24.07 -25.70
N LYS A 510 1.76 25.31 -26.08
CA LYS A 510 0.83 26.15 -26.84
C LYS A 510 0.88 25.66 -28.27
N PRO A 511 -0.27 25.27 -28.88
CA PRO A 511 -0.27 24.64 -30.22
C PRO A 511 0.34 25.47 -31.35
N GLU A 512 0.61 26.74 -31.16
CA GLU A 512 0.94 27.70 -32.25
C GLU A 512 2.44 27.98 -32.42
N LYS A 513 3.36 27.34 -31.71
CA LYS A 513 4.80 27.59 -31.86
C LYS A 513 5.66 26.31 -31.76
N ILE A 514 5.44 25.38 -32.65
CA ILE A 514 6.46 24.35 -32.93
C ILE A 514 7.21 24.84 -34.18
N VAL A 515 8.21 25.67 -34.01
CA VAL A 515 9.20 25.94 -35.05
C VAL A 515 10.42 25.12 -34.69
N PHE A 516 10.56 23.96 -35.32
CA PHE A 516 11.81 23.22 -35.31
C PHE A 516 12.90 24.07 -35.97
N LYS A 517 13.96 24.41 -35.26
CA LYS A 517 15.21 24.91 -35.80
C LYS A 517 16.21 23.77 -35.87
#